data_2dae4d959d57c185898667a8e6a22782
#
_entry.id   2dae4d959d57c185898667a8e6a22782
#
_cell.length_a   1.000
_cell.length_b   1.000
_cell.length_c   1.000
_cell.angle_alpha   90.00
_cell.angle_beta   90.00
_cell.angle_gamma   90.00
#
_symmetry.space_group_name_H-M   'P 1'
#
loop_
_entity.id
_entity.type
_entity.pdbx_description
1 polymer ?
#
loop_
_entity_poly.entity_id
_entity_poly.type
_entity_poly.pdbx_seq_one_letter_code
_entity_poly.pdbx_strand_id
1 'polypeptide(L)'
;MLFSVKKLSIILVLALLPSICAADSADSRLLAEGRVDDAIASLQTRISTSPNAESYNLLCRAYFTLSNWDKGISACEKAVSLDPQNAEYHLWLGRSYGEKAEHSGFLVAAGLAKKVRGEFETSVGLNPNNAEARTDLGEFYMEAPGIVGGGRDKAEAQAEALATMDPVRAGWLKGRLAEKNKDLVSAENQYRAAIKASHGAARAWLNLASFYRQTSRLDAMEDAIRHAASAPMNQPEVLMECAAMLLRSKRDLPQATALLRRYLSLRATVEAAPAFQAHYLLGTALEQQGDKPAAAQEYRASLALARNFTVAQNALDHLNGQVAEAINPD
;
A
#
# COMPACT_ATOMS: atom_id res chain seq x y z
N MET A 1 -30.65 -74.88 -13.01
CA MET A 1 -29.38 -74.39 -12.37
C MET A 1 -29.40 -72.87 -12.39
N LEU A 2 -29.70 -72.28 -11.22
CA LEU A 2 -29.80 -70.85 -11.04
C LEU A 2 -28.39 -70.33 -10.61
N PHE A 3 -27.81 -69.39 -11.37
CA PHE A 3 -26.67 -68.61 -10.87
C PHE A 3 -27.15 -67.22 -10.49
N SER A 4 -27.13 -67.00 -9.19
CA SER A 4 -27.40 -65.72 -8.55
C SER A 4 -26.21 -64.77 -8.73
N VAL A 5 -26.41 -63.64 -9.43
CA VAL A 5 -25.42 -62.57 -9.55
C VAL A 5 -25.62 -61.60 -8.38
N LYS A 6 -24.71 -61.62 -7.40
CA LYS A 6 -24.66 -60.62 -6.32
C LYS A 6 -24.24 -59.27 -6.89
N LYS A 7 -25.14 -58.30 -6.83
CA LYS A 7 -24.81 -56.87 -7.12
C LYS A 7 -23.92 -56.32 -5.99
N LEU A 8 -22.68 -56.03 -6.33
CA LEU A 8 -21.74 -55.31 -5.43
C LEU A 8 -22.04 -53.82 -5.60
N SER A 9 -22.70 -53.21 -4.61
CA SER A 9 -22.94 -51.77 -4.56
C SER A 9 -21.65 -51.10 -4.08
N ILE A 10 -20.92 -50.45 -4.99
CA ILE A 10 -19.80 -49.56 -4.64
C ILE A 10 -20.41 -48.25 -4.13
N ILE A 11 -20.36 -48.03 -2.83
CA ILE A 11 -20.67 -46.75 -2.19
C ILE A 11 -19.48 -45.83 -2.48
N LEU A 12 -19.65 -44.91 -3.45
CA LEU A 12 -18.72 -43.85 -3.72
C LEU A 12 -18.88 -42.80 -2.59
N VAL A 13 -18.02 -42.86 -1.58
CA VAL A 13 -17.93 -41.80 -0.58
C VAL A 13 -17.27 -40.60 -1.24
N LEU A 14 -18.09 -39.68 -1.71
CA LEU A 14 -17.63 -38.36 -2.14
C LEU A 14 -17.17 -37.62 -0.90
N ALA A 15 -15.88 -37.63 -0.61
CA ALA A 15 -15.29 -36.75 0.37
C ALA A 15 -15.46 -35.30 -0.12
N LEU A 16 -16.48 -34.62 0.40
CA LEU A 16 -16.61 -33.17 0.34
C LEU A 16 -15.40 -32.59 1.11
N LEU A 17 -14.31 -32.35 0.40
CA LEU A 17 -13.28 -31.45 0.90
C LEU A 17 -13.96 -30.07 1.04
N PRO A 18 -14.02 -29.49 2.24
CA PRO A 18 -14.48 -28.13 2.36
C PRO A 18 -13.54 -27.29 1.48
N SER A 19 -14.10 -26.57 0.49
CA SER A 19 -13.41 -25.44 -0.10
C SER A 19 -13.08 -24.51 1.06
N ILE A 20 -11.85 -24.53 1.51
CA ILE A 20 -11.31 -23.51 2.38
C ILE A 20 -11.25 -22.26 1.51
N CYS A 21 -12.39 -21.56 1.40
CA CYS A 21 -12.39 -20.15 1.13
C CYS A 21 -11.51 -19.60 2.25
N ALA A 22 -10.33 -19.07 1.92
CA ALA A 22 -9.46 -18.44 2.90
C ALA A 22 -10.27 -17.30 3.52
N ALA A 23 -10.93 -17.58 4.65
CA ALA A 23 -11.50 -16.55 5.48
C ALA A 23 -10.30 -15.71 5.92
N ASP A 24 -10.31 -14.41 5.65
CA ASP A 24 -9.31 -13.49 6.15
C ASP A 24 -9.03 -13.84 7.61
N SER A 25 -7.78 -14.14 7.94
CA SER A 25 -7.41 -14.47 9.30
C SER A 25 -7.79 -13.29 10.21
N ALA A 26 -8.08 -13.58 11.49
CA ALA A 26 -8.40 -12.51 12.44
C ALA A 26 -7.31 -11.44 12.46
N ASP A 27 -6.05 -11.82 12.25
CA ASP A 27 -4.89 -10.94 12.23
C ASP A 27 -4.86 -10.06 10.96
N SER A 28 -5.22 -10.60 9.79
CA SER A 28 -5.38 -9.84 8.55
C SER A 28 -6.46 -8.75 8.72
N ARG A 29 -7.56 -9.09 9.39
CA ARG A 29 -8.63 -8.13 9.69
C ARG A 29 -8.16 -7.02 10.63
N LEU A 30 -7.40 -7.35 11.68
CA LEU A 30 -6.82 -6.34 12.59
C LEU A 30 -5.93 -5.36 11.84
N LEU A 31 -5.10 -5.85 10.89
CA LEU A 31 -4.27 -5.00 10.04
C LEU A 31 -5.13 -4.09 9.15
N ALA A 32 -6.14 -4.65 8.50
CA ALA A 32 -7.05 -3.89 7.64
C ALA A 32 -7.87 -2.83 8.42
N GLU A 33 -8.20 -3.11 9.70
CA GLU A 33 -8.82 -2.16 10.62
C GLU A 33 -7.84 -1.09 11.15
N GLY A 34 -6.54 -1.21 10.87
CA GLY A 34 -5.50 -0.33 11.39
C GLY A 34 -5.15 -0.55 12.87
N ARG A 35 -5.57 -1.66 13.46
CA ARG A 35 -5.26 -2.08 14.84
C ARG A 35 -3.93 -2.83 14.87
N VAL A 36 -2.89 -2.14 14.52
CA VAL A 36 -1.59 -2.76 14.23
C VAL A 36 -0.93 -3.36 15.47
N ASP A 37 -1.10 -2.74 16.64
CA ASP A 37 -0.56 -3.26 17.91
C ASP A 37 -1.22 -4.59 18.31
N ASP A 38 -2.54 -4.68 18.14
CA ASP A 38 -3.30 -5.90 18.43
C ASP A 38 -2.90 -7.02 17.45
N ALA A 39 -2.73 -6.68 16.18
CA ALA A 39 -2.26 -7.64 15.16
C ALA A 39 -0.86 -8.18 15.51
N ILE A 40 0.09 -7.31 15.87
CA ILE A 40 1.44 -7.71 16.24
C ILE A 40 1.41 -8.64 17.47
N ALA A 41 0.67 -8.30 18.52
CA ALA A 41 0.57 -9.10 19.73
C ALA A 41 -0.04 -10.49 19.46
N SER A 42 -1.11 -10.55 18.68
CA SER A 42 -1.75 -11.81 18.27
C SER A 42 -0.81 -12.67 17.43
N LEU A 43 -0.16 -12.07 16.41
CA LEU A 43 0.78 -12.77 15.53
C LEU A 43 2.00 -13.31 16.30
N GLN A 44 2.57 -12.53 17.21
CA GLN A 44 3.70 -12.99 18.05
C GLN A 44 3.30 -14.20 18.92
N THR A 45 2.10 -14.16 19.51
CA THR A 45 1.56 -15.28 20.27
C THR A 45 1.38 -16.51 19.39
N ARG A 46 0.80 -16.35 18.20
CA ARG A 46 0.60 -17.45 17.25
C ARG A 46 1.92 -18.04 16.77
N ILE A 47 2.89 -17.21 16.42
CA ILE A 47 4.23 -17.64 15.99
C ILE A 47 4.96 -18.42 17.10
N SER A 48 4.78 -18.04 18.36
CA SER A 48 5.41 -18.74 19.48
C SER A 48 4.85 -20.15 19.69
N THR A 49 3.60 -20.40 19.33
CA THR A 49 2.92 -21.69 19.54
C THR A 49 2.87 -22.55 18.28
N SER A 50 2.67 -21.93 17.12
CA SER A 50 2.53 -22.62 15.82
C SER A 50 3.09 -21.73 14.69
N PRO A 51 4.42 -21.68 14.53
CA PRO A 51 5.06 -20.85 13.51
C PRO A 51 4.65 -21.31 12.11
N ASN A 52 4.18 -20.39 11.27
CA ASN A 52 3.82 -20.64 9.88
C ASN A 52 4.09 -19.41 9.00
N ALA A 53 4.20 -19.62 7.68
CA ALA A 53 4.59 -18.60 6.73
C ALA A 53 3.62 -17.41 6.69
N GLU A 54 2.31 -17.68 6.75
CA GLU A 54 1.27 -16.64 6.74
C GLU A 54 1.40 -15.67 7.92
N SER A 55 1.56 -16.22 9.14
CA SER A 55 1.73 -15.39 10.35
C SER A 55 2.99 -14.50 10.27
N TYR A 56 4.09 -15.03 9.72
CA TYR A 56 5.29 -14.21 9.50
C TYR A 56 5.10 -13.17 8.41
N ASN A 57 4.37 -13.46 7.32
CA ASN A 57 4.06 -12.46 6.30
C ASN A 57 3.18 -11.34 6.84
N LEU A 58 2.12 -11.66 7.60
CA LEU A 58 1.28 -10.66 8.24
C LEU A 58 2.07 -9.82 9.25
N LEU A 59 3.00 -10.43 10.00
CA LEU A 59 3.88 -9.69 10.91
C LEU A 59 4.84 -8.75 10.16
N CYS A 60 5.34 -9.18 8.99
CA CYS A 60 6.11 -8.31 8.10
C CYS A 60 5.29 -7.09 7.69
N ARG A 61 4.07 -7.28 7.22
CA ARG A 61 3.15 -6.22 6.77
C ARG A 61 2.82 -5.26 7.91
N ALA A 62 2.62 -5.78 9.12
CA ALA A 62 2.42 -4.96 10.32
C ALA A 62 3.63 -4.06 10.62
N TYR A 63 4.84 -4.59 10.54
CA TYR A 63 6.05 -3.78 10.73
C TYR A 63 6.31 -2.82 9.57
N PHE A 64 5.94 -3.19 8.34
CA PHE A 64 6.02 -2.35 7.17
C PHE A 64 5.17 -1.07 7.34
N THR A 65 3.91 -1.20 7.77
CA THR A 65 3.02 -0.05 8.01
C THR A 65 3.50 0.88 9.12
N LEU A 66 4.32 0.36 10.06
CA LEU A 66 4.96 1.16 11.10
C LEU A 66 6.33 1.72 10.69
N SER A 67 6.76 1.53 9.44
CA SER A 67 8.10 1.90 8.96
C SER A 67 9.26 1.24 9.75
N ASN A 68 9.00 0.09 10.36
CA ASN A 68 10.01 -0.68 11.07
C ASN A 68 10.63 -1.72 10.12
N TRP A 69 11.44 -1.21 9.19
CA TRP A 69 11.95 -1.97 8.05
C TRP A 69 12.76 -3.21 8.46
N ASP A 70 13.60 -3.10 9.50
CA ASP A 70 14.44 -4.22 9.94
C ASP A 70 13.62 -5.39 10.47
N LYS A 71 12.63 -5.12 11.31
CA LYS A 71 11.72 -6.16 11.80
C LYS A 71 10.84 -6.71 10.68
N GLY A 72 10.38 -5.84 9.78
CA GLY A 72 9.62 -6.22 8.60
C GLY A 72 10.39 -7.21 7.73
N ILE A 73 11.61 -6.86 7.33
CA ILE A 73 12.49 -7.72 6.52
C ILE A 73 12.72 -9.07 7.20
N SER A 74 13.06 -9.08 8.50
CA SER A 74 13.31 -10.33 9.24
C SER A 74 12.08 -11.25 9.23
N ALA A 75 10.88 -10.70 9.39
CA ALA A 75 9.65 -11.47 9.34
C ALA A 75 9.35 -11.97 7.91
N CYS A 76 9.50 -11.12 6.89
CA CYS A 76 9.31 -11.51 5.48
C CYS A 76 10.31 -12.59 5.03
N GLU A 77 11.59 -12.47 5.37
CA GLU A 77 12.60 -13.49 5.09
C GLU A 77 12.20 -14.85 5.69
N LYS A 78 11.60 -14.82 6.89
CA LYS A 78 11.10 -16.03 7.53
C LYS A 78 9.88 -16.62 6.82
N ALA A 79 8.94 -15.78 6.37
CA ALA A 79 7.79 -16.22 5.57
C ALA A 79 8.25 -16.91 4.27
N VAL A 80 9.14 -16.27 3.50
CA VAL A 80 9.72 -16.84 2.27
C VAL A 80 10.48 -18.13 2.55
N SER A 81 11.23 -18.20 3.66
CA SER A 81 11.96 -19.44 4.02
C SER A 81 11.05 -20.64 4.31
N LEU A 82 9.84 -20.39 4.81
CA LEU A 82 8.85 -21.43 5.13
C LEU A 82 8.00 -21.83 3.92
N ASP A 83 7.73 -20.90 3.02
CA ASP A 83 7.00 -21.16 1.77
C ASP A 83 7.59 -20.34 0.61
N PRO A 84 8.65 -20.81 -0.04
CA PRO A 84 9.34 -20.11 -1.12
C PRO A 84 8.59 -20.10 -2.46
N GLN A 85 7.44 -20.76 -2.54
CA GLN A 85 6.60 -20.78 -3.75
C GLN A 85 5.44 -19.79 -3.68
N ASN A 86 5.33 -19.02 -2.62
CA ASN A 86 4.27 -18.04 -2.47
C ASN A 86 4.69 -16.67 -3.04
N ALA A 87 4.08 -16.30 -4.15
CA ALA A 87 4.38 -15.03 -4.86
C ALA A 87 4.19 -13.79 -3.99
N GLU A 88 3.20 -13.80 -3.08
CA GLU A 88 2.90 -12.65 -2.22
C GLU A 88 4.00 -12.42 -1.18
N TYR A 89 4.60 -13.50 -0.64
CA TYR A 89 5.68 -13.36 0.34
C TYR A 89 6.93 -12.72 -0.27
N HIS A 90 7.25 -13.08 -1.51
CA HIS A 90 8.31 -12.42 -2.29
C HIS A 90 7.99 -10.95 -2.57
N LEU A 91 6.74 -10.64 -2.92
CA LEU A 91 6.30 -9.26 -3.14
C LEU A 91 6.53 -8.39 -1.91
N TRP A 92 6.08 -8.84 -0.73
CA TRP A 92 6.23 -8.08 0.51
C TRP A 92 7.69 -7.99 0.97
N LEU A 93 8.50 -9.02 0.74
CA LEU A 93 9.93 -8.97 1.03
C LEU A 93 10.62 -7.95 0.11
N GLY A 94 10.30 -7.94 -1.20
CA GLY A 94 10.79 -6.96 -2.15
C GLY A 94 10.45 -5.53 -1.75
N ARG A 95 9.19 -5.26 -1.38
CA ARG A 95 8.72 -3.97 -0.86
C ARG A 95 9.50 -3.54 0.38
N SER A 96 9.67 -4.46 1.34
CA SER A 96 10.40 -4.17 2.58
C SER A 96 11.87 -3.83 2.35
N TYR A 97 12.53 -4.52 1.42
CA TYR A 97 13.89 -4.15 0.99
C TYR A 97 13.92 -2.81 0.28
N GLY A 98 12.91 -2.49 -0.56
CA GLY A 98 12.80 -1.23 -1.28
C GLY A 98 12.75 -0.04 -0.33
N GLU A 99 11.82 -0.07 0.61
CA GLU A 99 11.68 0.97 1.63
C GLU A 99 12.96 1.16 2.44
N LYS A 100 13.59 0.06 2.88
CA LYS A 100 14.88 0.17 3.56
C LYS A 100 15.97 0.77 2.68
N ALA A 101 15.99 0.46 1.39
CA ALA A 101 16.97 1.00 0.45
C ALA A 101 16.83 2.52 0.31
N GLU A 102 15.60 3.04 0.22
CA GLU A 102 15.33 4.49 0.12
C GLU A 102 15.83 5.27 1.34
N HIS A 103 15.85 4.64 2.51
CA HIS A 103 16.29 5.23 3.77
C HIS A 103 17.74 4.86 4.14
N SER A 104 18.51 4.27 3.21
CA SER A 104 19.87 3.80 3.45
C SER A 104 20.91 4.61 2.66
N GLY A 105 22.15 4.61 3.14
CA GLY A 105 23.27 5.17 2.37
C GLY A 105 23.55 4.37 1.08
N PHE A 106 24.16 5.02 0.11
CA PHE A 106 24.34 4.54 -1.27
C PHE A 106 24.82 3.07 -1.41
N LEU A 107 25.84 2.68 -0.64
CA LEU A 107 26.40 1.30 -0.74
C LEU A 107 25.40 0.24 -0.26
N VAL A 108 24.68 0.53 0.83
CA VAL A 108 23.65 -0.37 1.38
C VAL A 108 22.47 -0.43 0.42
N ALA A 109 22.03 0.72 -0.07
CA ALA A 109 20.95 0.85 -1.04
C ALA A 109 21.21 0.03 -2.31
N ALA A 110 22.42 0.07 -2.86
CA ALA A 110 22.80 -0.71 -4.04
C ALA A 110 22.75 -2.23 -3.80
N GLY A 111 23.13 -2.68 -2.60
CA GLY A 111 22.99 -4.09 -2.20
C GLY A 111 21.54 -4.52 -2.07
N LEU A 112 20.71 -3.68 -1.44
CA LEU A 112 19.29 -3.91 -1.27
C LEU A 112 18.54 -3.88 -2.61
N ALA A 113 18.89 -2.97 -3.53
CA ALA A 113 18.26 -2.90 -4.86
C ALA A 113 18.39 -4.21 -5.66
N LYS A 114 19.50 -4.94 -5.53
CA LYS A 114 19.63 -6.28 -6.14
C LYS A 114 18.68 -7.29 -5.53
N LYS A 115 18.47 -7.23 -4.21
CA LYS A 115 17.49 -8.08 -3.51
C LYS A 115 16.07 -7.73 -3.94
N VAL A 116 15.71 -6.43 -3.95
CA VAL A 116 14.40 -5.94 -4.45
C VAL A 116 14.07 -6.54 -5.81
N ARG A 117 15.01 -6.43 -6.75
CA ARG A 117 14.85 -6.99 -8.09
C ARG A 117 14.57 -8.48 -8.05
N GLY A 118 15.40 -9.25 -7.33
CA GLY A 118 15.27 -10.71 -7.24
C GLY A 118 13.91 -11.13 -6.69
N GLU A 119 13.45 -10.46 -5.63
CA GLU A 119 12.17 -10.78 -5.02
C GLU A 119 10.97 -10.43 -5.93
N PHE A 120 10.99 -9.26 -6.59
CA PHE A 120 9.93 -8.89 -7.53
C PHE A 120 9.92 -9.77 -8.79
N GLU A 121 11.10 -10.09 -9.36
CA GLU A 121 11.21 -11.04 -10.48
C GLU A 121 10.65 -12.42 -10.09
N THR A 122 10.96 -12.90 -8.88
CA THR A 122 10.43 -14.17 -8.35
C THR A 122 8.93 -14.10 -8.17
N SER A 123 8.40 -13.04 -7.56
CA SER A 123 6.97 -12.85 -7.36
C SER A 123 6.20 -12.88 -8.69
N VAL A 124 6.67 -12.14 -9.70
CA VAL A 124 6.07 -12.14 -11.05
C VAL A 124 6.22 -13.49 -11.74
N GLY A 125 7.35 -14.18 -11.55
CA GLY A 125 7.57 -15.52 -12.08
C GLY A 125 6.60 -16.57 -11.53
N LEU A 126 6.33 -16.50 -10.20
CA LEU A 126 5.41 -17.41 -9.51
C LEU A 126 3.94 -17.08 -9.82
N ASN A 127 3.58 -15.81 -9.94
CA ASN A 127 2.23 -15.37 -10.31
C ASN A 127 2.28 -14.27 -11.39
N PRO A 128 2.36 -14.65 -12.67
CA PRO A 128 2.42 -13.69 -13.78
C PRO A 128 1.18 -12.80 -13.94
N ASN A 129 0.06 -13.16 -13.33
CA ASN A 129 -1.19 -12.41 -13.39
C ASN A 129 -1.38 -11.44 -12.21
N ASN A 130 -0.40 -11.32 -11.32
CA ASN A 130 -0.44 -10.34 -10.24
C ASN A 130 -0.07 -8.95 -10.78
N ALA A 131 -1.08 -8.11 -10.97
CA ALA A 131 -0.90 -6.75 -11.48
C ALA A 131 -0.09 -5.86 -10.52
N GLU A 132 -0.17 -6.08 -9.20
CA GLU A 132 0.65 -5.34 -8.23
C GLU A 132 2.13 -5.67 -8.37
N ALA A 133 2.47 -6.96 -8.36
CA ALA A 133 3.85 -7.40 -8.51
C ALA A 133 4.47 -6.91 -9.83
N ARG A 134 3.71 -6.92 -10.93
CA ARG A 134 4.16 -6.35 -12.20
C ARG A 134 4.36 -4.84 -12.13
N THR A 135 3.50 -4.13 -11.41
CA THR A 135 3.63 -2.68 -11.23
C THR A 135 4.90 -2.35 -10.46
N ASP A 136 5.12 -3.02 -9.32
CA ASP A 136 6.29 -2.82 -8.47
C ASP A 136 7.60 -3.19 -9.20
N LEU A 137 7.59 -4.28 -9.97
CA LEU A 137 8.72 -4.66 -10.82
C LEU A 137 8.97 -3.64 -11.94
N GLY A 138 7.91 -3.14 -12.57
CA GLY A 138 7.99 -2.11 -13.61
C GLY A 138 8.54 -0.80 -13.06
N GLU A 139 8.10 -0.38 -11.88
CA GLU A 139 8.62 0.79 -11.17
C GLU A 139 10.10 0.60 -10.81
N PHE A 140 10.46 -0.55 -10.25
CA PHE A 140 11.85 -0.88 -9.99
C PHE A 140 12.72 -0.74 -11.26
N TYR A 141 12.31 -1.35 -12.37
CA TYR A 141 13.07 -1.26 -13.62
C TYR A 141 13.18 0.17 -14.16
N MET A 142 12.16 0.98 -13.96
CA MET A 142 12.14 2.38 -14.37
C MET A 142 13.07 3.25 -13.51
N GLU A 143 13.08 3.05 -12.18
CA GLU A 143 13.80 3.93 -11.25
C GLU A 143 15.24 3.48 -11.00
N ALA A 144 15.50 2.18 -10.97
CA ALA A 144 16.81 1.65 -10.63
C ALA A 144 17.85 1.89 -11.72
N PRO A 145 19.12 2.21 -11.37
CA PRO A 145 20.21 2.27 -12.32
C PRO A 145 20.46 0.91 -13.00
N GLY A 146 20.94 0.92 -14.24
CA GLY A 146 21.24 -0.29 -15.01
C GLY A 146 22.22 -1.25 -14.31
N ILE A 147 23.17 -0.70 -13.50
CA ILE A 147 24.16 -1.51 -12.75
C ILE A 147 23.54 -2.43 -11.71
N VAL A 148 22.34 -2.10 -11.20
CA VAL A 148 21.56 -2.96 -10.29
C VAL A 148 20.42 -3.67 -10.99
N GLY A 149 20.33 -3.53 -12.33
CA GLY A 149 19.42 -4.29 -13.19
C GLY A 149 18.18 -3.54 -13.64
N GLY A 150 18.10 -2.21 -13.39
CA GLY A 150 17.10 -1.34 -14.00
C GLY A 150 17.21 -1.33 -15.53
N GLY A 151 16.18 -0.86 -16.21
CA GLY A 151 16.17 -0.74 -17.68
C GLY A 151 14.79 -0.34 -18.19
N ARG A 152 14.80 0.64 -19.08
CA ARG A 152 13.57 1.18 -19.68
C ARG A 152 12.77 0.10 -20.41
N ASP A 153 13.44 -0.68 -21.27
CA ASP A 153 12.77 -1.72 -22.06
C ASP A 153 12.07 -2.75 -21.18
N LYS A 154 12.66 -3.05 -20.01
CA LYS A 154 12.07 -3.96 -19.02
C LYS A 154 10.83 -3.35 -18.37
N ALA A 155 10.87 -2.06 -18.06
CA ALA A 155 9.72 -1.35 -17.51
C ALA A 155 8.58 -1.24 -18.54
N GLU A 156 8.89 -0.96 -19.81
CA GLU A 156 7.93 -0.95 -20.91
C GLU A 156 7.27 -2.33 -21.08
N ALA A 157 8.03 -3.42 -21.01
CA ALA A 157 7.47 -4.77 -21.07
C ALA A 157 6.48 -5.07 -19.92
N GLN A 158 6.71 -4.56 -18.70
CA GLN A 158 5.74 -4.70 -17.63
C GLN A 158 4.48 -3.86 -17.89
N ALA A 159 4.63 -2.64 -18.44
CA ALA A 159 3.49 -1.79 -18.80
C ALA A 159 2.63 -2.40 -19.91
N GLU A 160 3.23 -3.09 -20.87
CA GLU A 160 2.51 -3.81 -21.92
C GLU A 160 1.76 -5.02 -21.35
N ALA A 161 2.41 -5.81 -20.49
CA ALA A 161 1.77 -6.94 -19.83
C ALA A 161 0.57 -6.50 -18.95
N LEU A 162 0.65 -5.33 -18.32
CA LEU A 162 -0.45 -4.76 -17.53
C LEU A 162 -1.62 -4.27 -18.40
N ALA A 163 -1.42 -3.96 -19.67
CA ALA A 163 -2.42 -3.27 -20.50
C ALA A 163 -3.76 -4.01 -20.59
N THR A 164 -3.74 -5.34 -20.58
CA THR A 164 -4.94 -6.19 -20.63
C THR A 164 -5.47 -6.60 -19.25
N MET A 165 -4.63 -6.52 -18.21
CA MET A 165 -4.98 -6.93 -16.85
C MET A 165 -5.53 -5.77 -16.02
N ASP A 166 -4.84 -4.63 -16.08
CA ASP A 166 -5.16 -3.42 -15.31
C ASP A 166 -4.75 -2.17 -16.11
N PRO A 167 -5.67 -1.59 -16.90
CA PRO A 167 -5.37 -0.42 -17.72
C PRO A 167 -5.00 0.82 -16.90
N VAL A 168 -5.39 0.90 -15.62
CA VAL A 168 -5.03 2.02 -14.74
C VAL A 168 -3.55 1.92 -14.37
N ARG A 169 -3.08 0.75 -13.95
CA ARG A 169 -1.67 0.50 -13.63
C ARG A 169 -0.79 0.60 -14.88
N ALA A 170 -1.25 0.06 -16.01
CA ALA A 170 -0.54 0.20 -17.28
C ALA A 170 -0.36 1.67 -17.68
N GLY A 171 -1.45 2.46 -17.63
CA GLY A 171 -1.40 3.87 -17.94
C GLY A 171 -0.54 4.68 -16.98
N TRP A 172 -0.55 4.31 -15.69
CA TRP A 172 0.33 4.90 -14.69
C TRP A 172 1.81 4.65 -15.06
N LEU A 173 2.20 3.42 -15.31
CA LEU A 173 3.59 3.08 -15.62
C LEU A 173 4.06 3.71 -16.95
N LYS A 174 3.21 3.72 -17.99
CA LYS A 174 3.50 4.42 -19.25
C LYS A 174 3.64 5.93 -19.08
N GLY A 175 2.76 6.53 -18.26
CA GLY A 175 2.82 7.95 -17.92
C GLY A 175 4.13 8.30 -17.22
N ARG A 176 4.51 7.53 -16.20
CA ARG A 176 5.77 7.68 -15.46
C ARG A 176 7.01 7.53 -16.36
N LEU A 177 6.99 6.57 -17.28
CA LEU A 177 8.05 6.40 -18.28
C LEU A 177 8.19 7.62 -19.20
N ALA A 178 7.07 8.20 -19.62
CA ALA A 178 7.06 9.43 -20.40
C ALA A 178 7.57 10.64 -19.60
N GLU A 179 7.17 10.79 -18.32
CA GLU A 179 7.70 11.81 -17.40
C GLU A 179 9.23 11.73 -17.28
N LYS A 180 9.76 10.53 -17.10
CA LYS A 180 11.20 10.29 -16.98
C LYS A 180 11.97 10.70 -18.23
N ASN A 181 11.32 10.60 -19.39
CA ASN A 181 11.83 11.11 -20.69
C ASN A 181 11.57 12.61 -20.91
N LYS A 182 10.97 13.29 -19.93
CA LYS A 182 10.57 14.70 -20.02
C LYS A 182 9.52 14.96 -21.13
N ASP A 183 8.83 13.94 -21.61
CA ASP A 183 7.71 14.05 -22.55
C ASP A 183 6.41 14.19 -21.76
N LEU A 184 6.19 15.42 -21.27
CA LEU A 184 5.02 15.72 -20.43
C LEU A 184 3.70 15.63 -21.19
N VAL A 185 3.73 15.80 -22.52
CA VAL A 185 2.53 15.69 -23.36
C VAL A 185 2.10 14.22 -23.45
N SER A 186 3.03 13.33 -23.77
CA SER A 186 2.75 11.89 -23.79
C SER A 186 2.37 11.39 -22.41
N ALA A 187 3.01 11.87 -21.33
CA ALA A 187 2.66 11.50 -19.95
C ALA A 187 1.19 11.81 -19.64
N GLU A 188 0.75 13.05 -19.88
CA GLU A 188 -0.64 13.44 -19.66
C GLU A 188 -1.62 12.61 -20.50
N ASN A 189 -1.28 12.35 -21.77
CA ASN A 189 -2.11 11.53 -22.65
C ASN A 189 -2.27 10.10 -22.12
N GLN A 190 -1.22 9.47 -21.54
CA GLN A 190 -1.31 8.14 -20.95
C GLN A 190 -2.23 8.13 -19.73
N TYR A 191 -2.14 9.11 -18.82
CA TYR A 191 -3.03 9.23 -17.67
C TYR A 191 -4.48 9.45 -18.08
N ARG A 192 -4.73 10.32 -19.08
CA ARG A 192 -6.08 10.55 -19.60
C ARG A 192 -6.65 9.31 -20.32
N ALA A 193 -5.81 8.57 -21.03
CA ALA A 193 -6.20 7.31 -21.66
C ALA A 193 -6.61 6.27 -20.61
N ALA A 194 -5.88 6.18 -19.47
CA ALA A 194 -6.22 5.31 -18.37
C ALA A 194 -7.56 5.68 -17.72
N ILE A 195 -7.85 6.97 -17.53
CA ILE A 195 -9.15 7.46 -17.05
C ILE A 195 -10.27 7.00 -17.98
N LYS A 196 -10.09 7.16 -19.30
CA LYS A 196 -11.08 6.72 -20.29
C LYS A 196 -11.27 5.21 -20.28
N ALA A 197 -10.18 4.45 -20.28
CA ALA A 197 -10.22 2.98 -20.30
C ALA A 197 -10.86 2.38 -19.05
N SER A 198 -10.71 3.05 -17.90
CA SER A 198 -11.29 2.62 -16.61
C SER A 198 -12.67 3.23 -16.31
N HIS A 199 -13.28 3.92 -17.28
CA HIS A 199 -14.56 4.62 -17.10
C HIS A 199 -14.54 5.60 -15.92
N GLY A 200 -13.43 6.29 -15.71
CA GLY A 200 -13.30 7.32 -14.68
C GLY A 200 -12.97 6.78 -13.29
N ALA A 201 -12.29 5.65 -13.19
CA ALA A 201 -11.89 5.11 -11.89
C ALA A 201 -11.11 6.13 -11.03
N ALA A 202 -11.42 6.14 -9.72
CA ALA A 202 -10.84 7.08 -8.76
C ALA A 202 -9.30 7.08 -8.79
N ARG A 203 -8.68 5.90 -8.85
CA ARG A 203 -7.23 5.72 -8.93
C ARG A 203 -6.63 6.36 -10.19
N ALA A 204 -7.30 6.29 -11.33
CA ALA A 204 -6.81 6.88 -12.56
C ALA A 204 -6.77 8.42 -12.48
N TRP A 205 -7.78 9.03 -11.86
CA TRP A 205 -7.81 10.47 -11.59
C TRP A 205 -6.72 10.89 -10.58
N LEU A 206 -6.50 10.08 -9.54
CA LEU A 206 -5.43 10.34 -8.56
C LEU A 206 -4.04 10.28 -9.22
N ASN A 207 -3.81 9.36 -10.15
CA ASN A 207 -2.57 9.28 -10.92
C ASN A 207 -2.35 10.57 -11.75
N LEU A 208 -3.39 11.07 -12.40
CA LEU A 208 -3.33 12.34 -13.12
C LEU A 208 -3.10 13.53 -12.17
N ALA A 209 -3.72 13.53 -10.99
CA ALA A 209 -3.48 14.55 -9.96
C ALA A 209 -2.01 14.55 -9.50
N SER A 210 -1.41 13.38 -9.33
CA SER A 210 0.01 13.24 -8.97
C SER A 210 0.92 13.85 -10.04
N PHE A 211 0.64 13.57 -11.31
CA PHE A 211 1.34 14.18 -12.44
C PHE A 211 1.21 15.71 -12.45
N TYR A 212 0.00 16.26 -12.22
CA TYR A 212 -0.18 17.70 -12.14
C TYR A 212 0.56 18.33 -10.98
N ARG A 213 0.61 17.65 -9.81
CA ARG A 213 1.40 18.10 -8.67
C ARG A 213 2.90 18.17 -9.02
N GLN A 214 3.43 17.13 -9.65
CA GLN A 214 4.86 17.06 -10.03
C GLN A 214 5.24 18.11 -11.07
N THR A 215 4.29 18.49 -11.94
CA THR A 215 4.47 19.54 -12.94
C THR A 215 4.04 20.93 -12.45
N SER A 216 3.79 21.10 -11.13
CA SER A 216 3.39 22.36 -10.48
C SER A 216 2.09 22.96 -11.01
N ARG A 217 1.23 22.16 -11.65
CA ARG A 217 -0.10 22.56 -12.13
C ARG A 217 -1.14 22.33 -11.03
N LEU A 218 -1.05 23.10 -9.93
CA LEU A 218 -1.77 22.82 -8.70
C LEU A 218 -3.30 22.93 -8.83
N ASP A 219 -3.80 23.86 -9.65
CA ASP A 219 -5.26 23.99 -9.86
C ASP A 219 -5.82 22.78 -10.63
N ALA A 220 -5.07 22.28 -11.61
CA ALA A 220 -5.43 21.04 -12.32
C ALA A 220 -5.33 19.80 -11.40
N MET A 221 -4.39 19.78 -10.47
CA MET A 221 -4.31 18.76 -9.44
C MET A 221 -5.58 18.74 -8.56
N GLU A 222 -6.02 19.90 -8.08
CA GLU A 222 -7.26 20.01 -7.29
C GLU A 222 -8.50 19.56 -8.06
N ASP A 223 -8.58 19.92 -9.35
CA ASP A 223 -9.65 19.43 -10.23
C ASP A 223 -9.66 17.91 -10.35
N ALA A 224 -8.51 17.32 -10.60
CA ALA A 224 -8.37 15.86 -10.71
C ALA A 224 -8.70 15.17 -9.37
N ILE A 225 -8.33 15.76 -8.22
CA ILE A 225 -8.71 15.27 -6.88
C ILE A 225 -10.22 15.31 -6.69
N ARG A 226 -10.91 16.38 -7.13
CA ARG A 226 -12.38 16.46 -7.06
C ARG A 226 -13.04 15.33 -7.86
N HIS A 227 -12.53 15.04 -9.05
CA HIS A 227 -13.00 13.91 -9.86
C HIS A 227 -12.75 12.57 -9.16
N ALA A 228 -11.54 12.35 -8.62
CA ALA A 228 -11.20 11.12 -7.88
C ALA A 228 -12.14 10.91 -6.67
N ALA A 229 -12.38 11.96 -5.90
CA ALA A 229 -13.25 11.91 -4.72
C ALA A 229 -14.74 11.69 -5.04
N SER A 230 -15.17 12.06 -6.26
CA SER A 230 -16.55 11.91 -6.75
C SER A 230 -16.79 10.59 -7.49
N ALA A 231 -15.75 9.86 -7.84
CA ALA A 231 -15.85 8.59 -8.55
C ALA A 231 -16.50 7.49 -7.67
N PRO A 232 -17.00 6.40 -8.27
CA PRO A 232 -17.50 5.25 -7.50
C PRO A 232 -16.48 4.76 -6.48
N MET A 233 -16.93 4.55 -5.23
CA MET A 233 -16.05 4.31 -4.08
C MET A 233 -15.69 2.83 -3.94
N ASN A 234 -15.01 2.30 -4.95
CA ASN A 234 -14.47 0.93 -4.93
C ASN A 234 -13.09 0.84 -4.23
N GLN A 235 -12.43 1.98 -4.09
CA GLN A 235 -11.07 2.11 -3.53
C GLN A 235 -11.07 3.28 -2.54
N PRO A 236 -11.58 3.07 -1.30
CA PRO A 236 -11.72 4.15 -0.31
C PRO A 236 -10.38 4.77 0.10
N GLU A 237 -9.27 4.04 -0.03
CA GLU A 237 -7.91 4.54 0.22
C GLU A 237 -7.56 5.76 -0.64
N VAL A 238 -8.16 5.90 -1.82
CA VAL A 238 -7.96 7.07 -2.69
C VAL A 238 -8.33 8.38 -2.00
N LEU A 239 -9.33 8.38 -1.10
CA LEU A 239 -9.69 9.57 -0.32
C LEU A 239 -8.54 10.02 0.59
N MET A 240 -7.88 9.08 1.26
CA MET A 240 -6.74 9.37 2.13
C MET A 240 -5.54 9.86 1.32
N GLU A 241 -5.27 9.26 0.17
CA GLU A 241 -4.17 9.66 -0.71
C GLU A 241 -4.40 11.04 -1.34
N CYS A 242 -5.64 11.36 -1.75
CA CYS A 242 -6.04 12.70 -2.20
C CYS A 242 -5.80 13.74 -1.11
N ALA A 243 -6.24 13.47 0.11
CA ALA A 243 -6.03 14.36 1.24
C ALA A 243 -4.54 14.56 1.55
N ALA A 244 -3.76 13.48 1.57
CA ALA A 244 -2.31 13.56 1.76
C ALA A 244 -1.61 14.39 0.65
N MET A 245 -2.12 14.34 -0.57
CA MET A 245 -1.60 15.15 -1.68
C MET A 245 -1.89 16.64 -1.47
N LEU A 246 -3.12 17.00 -1.07
CA LEU A 246 -3.49 18.37 -0.73
C LEU A 246 -2.64 18.93 0.42
N LEU A 247 -2.46 18.14 1.49
CA LEU A 247 -1.63 18.51 2.65
C LEU A 247 -0.18 18.79 2.26
N ARG A 248 0.45 17.89 1.51
CA ARG A 248 1.84 18.08 1.02
C ARG A 248 1.99 19.28 0.12
N SER A 249 0.95 19.62 -0.63
CA SER A 249 0.93 20.78 -1.52
C SER A 249 0.49 22.07 -0.81
N LYS A 250 0.09 21.99 0.45
CA LYS A 250 -0.50 23.09 1.24
C LYS A 250 -1.67 23.76 0.51
N ARG A 251 -2.53 22.95 -0.11
CA ARG A 251 -3.68 23.39 -0.91
C ARG A 251 -4.97 22.84 -0.31
N ASP A 252 -6.02 23.60 -0.38
CA ASP A 252 -7.39 23.26 0.02
C ASP A 252 -7.47 22.35 1.28
N LEU A 253 -6.90 22.87 2.39
CA LEU A 253 -6.88 22.15 3.67
C LEU A 253 -8.29 21.77 4.17
N PRO A 254 -9.35 22.60 3.96
CA PRO A 254 -10.71 22.19 4.26
C PRO A 254 -11.15 20.93 3.49
N GLN A 255 -10.83 20.83 2.19
CA GLN A 255 -11.12 19.64 1.40
C GLN A 255 -10.33 18.43 1.92
N ALA A 256 -9.05 18.58 2.24
CA ALA A 256 -8.25 17.51 2.83
C ALA A 256 -8.89 16.96 4.12
N THR A 257 -9.31 17.85 5.01
CA THR A 257 -10.04 17.49 6.25
C THR A 257 -11.33 16.74 5.95
N ALA A 258 -12.13 17.24 4.99
CA ALA A 258 -13.39 16.61 4.60
C ALA A 258 -13.18 15.18 4.04
N LEU A 259 -12.17 14.98 3.20
CA LEU A 259 -11.83 13.68 2.62
C LEU A 259 -11.41 12.69 3.70
N LEU A 260 -10.57 13.09 4.66
CA LEU A 260 -10.14 12.25 5.77
C LEU A 260 -11.27 11.86 6.70
N ARG A 261 -12.15 12.81 7.07
CA ARG A 261 -13.36 12.53 7.84
C ARG A 261 -14.29 11.57 7.10
N ARG A 262 -14.48 11.78 5.79
CA ARG A 262 -15.24 10.84 4.94
C ARG A 262 -14.62 9.46 4.94
N TYR A 263 -13.30 9.35 4.74
CA TYR A 263 -12.58 8.07 4.80
C TYR A 263 -12.83 7.34 6.13
N LEU A 264 -12.61 8.01 7.26
CA LEU A 264 -12.81 7.45 8.59
C LEU A 264 -14.28 7.05 8.85
N SER A 265 -15.25 7.81 8.31
CA SER A 265 -16.67 7.49 8.45
C SER A 265 -17.10 6.22 7.70
N LEU A 266 -16.40 5.86 6.65
CA LEU A 266 -16.65 4.63 5.88
C LEU A 266 -16.28 3.36 6.68
N ARG A 267 -15.49 3.49 7.76
CA ARG A 267 -14.91 2.36 8.50
C ARG A 267 -14.29 1.34 7.56
N ALA A 268 -13.62 1.85 6.53
CA ALA A 268 -12.99 1.02 5.53
C ALA A 268 -11.89 0.18 6.17
N THR A 269 -11.87 -1.09 5.83
CA THR A 269 -10.85 -2.04 6.26
C THR A 269 -9.86 -2.22 5.10
N VAL A 270 -8.93 -1.28 4.97
CA VAL A 270 -7.93 -1.26 3.90
C VAL A 270 -6.54 -1.16 4.53
N GLU A 271 -5.77 -2.22 4.42
CA GLU A 271 -4.43 -2.29 5.01
C GLU A 271 -3.46 -1.24 4.42
N ALA A 272 -3.59 -0.94 3.12
CA ALA A 272 -2.78 0.09 2.45
C ALA A 272 -3.09 1.52 2.93
N ALA A 273 -4.19 1.72 3.67
CA ALA A 273 -4.62 2.99 4.21
C ALA A 273 -5.18 2.83 5.63
N PRO A 274 -4.37 2.37 6.59
CA PRO A 274 -4.88 2.02 7.92
C PRO A 274 -5.41 3.25 8.67
N ALA A 275 -6.45 3.05 9.48
CA ALA A 275 -7.13 4.13 10.19
C ALA A 275 -6.20 4.99 11.04
N PHE A 276 -5.14 4.42 11.63
CA PHE A 276 -4.19 5.22 12.42
C PHE A 276 -3.44 6.25 11.56
N GLN A 277 -3.11 5.94 10.31
CA GLN A 277 -2.51 6.92 9.40
C GLN A 277 -3.51 7.99 8.98
N ALA A 278 -4.78 7.62 8.75
CA ALA A 278 -5.83 8.59 8.44
C ALA A 278 -6.05 9.58 9.60
N HIS A 279 -6.05 9.12 10.86
CA HIS A 279 -6.09 9.97 12.05
C HIS A 279 -4.88 10.90 12.13
N TYR A 280 -3.68 10.39 11.88
CA TYR A 280 -2.47 11.22 11.84
C TYR A 280 -2.57 12.32 10.77
N LEU A 281 -2.99 11.98 9.55
CA LEU A 281 -3.17 12.97 8.48
C LEU A 281 -4.24 13.99 8.80
N LEU A 282 -5.34 13.57 9.46
CA LEU A 282 -6.40 14.49 9.91
C LEU A 282 -5.87 15.44 10.98
N GLY A 283 -5.08 14.94 11.93
CA GLY A 283 -4.39 15.77 12.91
C GLY A 283 -3.49 16.79 12.23
N THR A 284 -2.71 16.38 11.24
CA THR A 284 -1.86 17.29 10.45
C THR A 284 -2.68 18.36 9.70
N ALA A 285 -3.82 17.98 9.12
CA ALA A 285 -4.70 18.93 8.45
C ALA A 285 -5.26 19.99 9.41
N LEU A 286 -5.70 19.57 10.58
CA LEU A 286 -6.25 20.45 11.62
C LEU A 286 -5.17 21.36 12.21
N GLU A 287 -3.97 20.86 12.45
CA GLU A 287 -2.83 21.65 12.90
C GLU A 287 -2.46 22.75 11.89
N GLN A 288 -2.40 22.40 10.59
CA GLN A 288 -2.15 23.39 9.54
C GLN A 288 -3.27 24.44 9.41
N GLN A 289 -4.49 24.13 9.85
CA GLN A 289 -5.61 25.07 9.94
C GLN A 289 -5.63 25.88 11.25
N GLY A 290 -4.73 25.58 12.19
CA GLY A 290 -4.63 26.26 13.48
C GLY A 290 -5.47 25.66 14.59
N ASP A 291 -6.25 24.59 14.32
CA ASP A 291 -7.05 23.88 15.34
C ASP A 291 -6.19 22.87 16.11
N LYS A 292 -5.30 23.40 16.95
CA LYS A 292 -4.36 22.60 17.77
C LYS A 292 -5.09 21.61 18.72
N PRO A 293 -6.19 21.97 19.41
CA PRO A 293 -6.88 21.02 20.27
C PRO A 293 -7.43 19.81 19.51
N ALA A 294 -8.08 20.04 18.37
CA ALA A 294 -8.59 18.95 17.53
C ALA A 294 -7.45 18.11 16.93
N ALA A 295 -6.35 18.74 16.49
CA ALA A 295 -5.17 18.05 16.01
C ALA A 295 -4.60 17.08 17.06
N ALA A 296 -4.48 17.52 18.33
CA ALA A 296 -4.01 16.69 19.42
C ALA A 296 -4.93 15.48 19.69
N GLN A 297 -6.24 15.64 19.52
CA GLN A 297 -7.20 14.52 19.66
C GLN A 297 -6.95 13.47 18.58
N GLU A 298 -6.77 13.90 17.33
CA GLU A 298 -6.54 13.00 16.21
C GLU A 298 -5.18 12.28 16.31
N TYR A 299 -4.11 12.95 16.74
CA TYR A 299 -2.83 12.30 17.00
C TYR A 299 -2.93 11.23 18.11
N ARG A 300 -3.68 11.51 19.19
CA ARG A 300 -3.96 10.51 20.24
C ARG A 300 -4.79 9.34 19.70
N ALA A 301 -5.78 9.59 18.83
CA ALA A 301 -6.56 8.54 18.19
C ALA A 301 -5.68 7.63 17.31
N SER A 302 -4.73 8.22 16.57
CA SER A 302 -3.72 7.48 15.81
C SER A 302 -2.89 6.56 16.74
N LEU A 303 -2.36 7.11 17.84
CA LEU A 303 -1.54 6.37 18.80
C LEU A 303 -2.31 5.31 19.58
N ALA A 304 -3.62 5.45 19.75
CA ALA A 304 -4.47 4.43 20.36
C ALA A 304 -4.57 3.15 19.52
N LEU A 305 -4.42 3.25 18.20
CA LEU A 305 -4.41 2.14 17.26
C LEU A 305 -2.98 1.59 16.99
N ALA A 306 -1.97 2.46 17.07
CA ALA A 306 -0.58 2.17 16.75
C ALA A 306 0.36 2.96 17.68
N ARG A 307 0.60 2.45 18.90
CA ARG A 307 1.42 3.12 19.94
C ARG A 307 2.85 3.42 19.50
N ASN A 308 3.40 2.58 18.63
CA ASN A 308 4.75 2.72 18.12
C ASN A 308 4.85 3.53 16.80
N PHE A 309 3.77 4.22 16.42
CA PHE A 309 3.79 5.10 15.26
C PHE A 309 4.46 6.43 15.64
N THR A 310 5.79 6.44 15.55
CA THR A 310 6.66 7.52 16.02
C THR A 310 6.34 8.88 15.38
N VAL A 311 5.83 8.87 14.15
CA VAL A 311 5.48 10.12 13.43
C VAL A 311 4.33 10.86 14.14
N ALA A 312 3.29 10.14 14.58
CA ALA A 312 2.19 10.74 15.34
C ALA A 312 2.64 11.16 16.75
N GLN A 313 3.54 10.39 17.39
CA GLN A 313 4.11 10.76 18.69
C GLN A 313 4.89 12.06 18.60
N ASN A 314 5.79 12.17 17.63
CA ASN A 314 6.59 13.38 17.43
C ASN A 314 5.71 14.62 17.13
N ALA A 315 4.65 14.44 16.32
CA ALA A 315 3.70 15.52 16.04
C ALA A 315 2.96 15.98 17.30
N LEU A 316 2.51 15.04 18.14
CA LEU A 316 1.83 15.36 19.39
C LEU A 316 2.77 16.07 20.39
N ASP A 317 4.01 15.62 20.52
CA ASP A 317 5.02 16.19 21.41
C ASP A 317 5.38 17.62 20.98
N HIS A 318 5.56 17.82 19.66
CA HIS A 318 5.80 19.17 19.11
C HIS A 318 4.63 20.12 19.40
N LEU A 319 3.40 19.66 19.21
CA LEU A 319 2.20 20.44 19.49
C LEU A 319 2.08 20.81 20.96
N ASN A 320 2.39 19.89 21.89
CA ASN A 320 2.36 20.12 23.33
C ASN A 320 3.45 21.11 23.77
N GLY A 321 4.66 21.06 23.18
CA GLY A 321 5.74 22.00 23.40
C GLY A 321 5.35 23.43 23.01
N GLN A 322 4.75 23.62 21.84
CA GLN A 322 4.25 24.92 21.39
C GLN A 322 3.14 25.49 22.30
N VAL A 323 2.29 24.63 22.87
CA VAL A 323 1.24 25.07 23.81
C VAL A 323 1.87 25.50 25.14
N ALA A 324 2.88 24.78 25.62
CA ALA A 324 3.59 25.12 26.85
C ALA A 324 4.33 26.49 26.75
N GLU A 325 5.02 26.74 25.62
CA GLU A 325 5.68 28.02 25.34
C GLU A 325 4.67 29.18 25.22
N ALA A 326 3.50 28.94 24.65
CA ALA A 326 2.45 29.96 24.52
C ALA A 326 1.79 30.33 25.87
N ILE A 327 1.83 29.43 26.87
CA ILE A 327 1.28 29.65 28.21
C ILE A 327 2.30 30.34 29.15
N ASN A 328 3.61 30.08 28.93
CA ASN A 328 4.72 30.70 29.67
C ASN A 328 5.65 31.43 28.69
N PRO A 329 5.25 32.58 28.12
CA PRO A 329 6.19 33.44 27.41
C PRO A 329 7.12 34.09 28.46
N ASP A 330 8.43 33.87 28.35
CA ASP A 330 9.46 34.51 29.16
C ASP A 330 9.37 36.05 29.15
#